data_527b21da1a492b83de0b5c21ccc558b6
#
_entry.id   527b21da1a492b83de0b5c21ccc558b6
#
_cell.length_a   1.000
_cell.length_b   1.000
_cell.length_c   1.000
_cell.angle_alpha   90.00
_cell.angle_beta   90.00
_cell.angle_gamma   90.00
#
_symmetry.space_group_name_H-M   'P 1'
#
loop_
_entity.id
_entity.type
_entity.pdbx_description
1 polymer ?
#
loop_
_entity_poly.entity_id
_entity_poly.type
_entity_poly.pdbx_seq_one_letter_code
_entity_poly.pdbx_strand_id
1 'polypeptide(L)'
;MALPTYNFEEIVNAFERADYAYVLENAMPHSLAGNPDAQCTVALLYQLGFGVERNLVEAERWLLRATEQNSALAWNNLGSLYAMKYPELKGRWHDAHKCWQRAAELGFDVAYPYPPE
;
A
#
# COMPACT_ATOMS: atom_id res chain seq x y z
N MET A 1 -7.92 -5.99 -24.85
CA MET A 1 -8.02 -7.26 -24.11
C MET A 1 -8.03 -6.97 -22.61
N ALA A 2 -8.96 -7.55 -21.88
CA ALA A 2 -9.06 -7.33 -20.45
C ALA A 2 -7.92 -8.03 -19.72
N LEU A 3 -7.43 -7.44 -18.63
CA LEU A 3 -6.47 -8.10 -17.76
C LEU A 3 -7.13 -9.29 -17.06
N PRO A 4 -6.39 -10.38 -16.81
CA PRO A 4 -6.89 -11.44 -15.95
C PRO A 4 -7.15 -10.91 -14.54
N THR A 5 -7.95 -11.61 -13.76
CA THR A 5 -8.21 -11.23 -12.37
C THR A 5 -6.91 -11.17 -11.57
N TYR A 6 -6.75 -10.12 -10.77
CA TYR A 6 -5.58 -9.99 -9.90
C TYR A 6 -5.64 -11.07 -8.82
N ASN A 7 -4.71 -12.00 -8.83
CA ASN A 7 -4.69 -13.12 -7.90
C ASN A 7 -3.80 -12.80 -6.70
N PHE A 8 -4.44 -12.31 -5.64
CA PHE A 8 -3.73 -11.88 -4.43
C PHE A 8 -2.98 -13.02 -3.74
N GLU A 9 -3.56 -14.22 -3.73
CA GLU A 9 -2.90 -15.40 -3.13
C GLU A 9 -1.59 -15.73 -3.84
N GLU A 10 -1.59 -15.70 -5.16
CA GLU A 10 -0.39 -15.94 -5.95
C GLU A 10 0.68 -14.87 -5.67
N ILE A 11 0.26 -13.62 -5.52
CA ILE A 11 1.16 -12.52 -5.17
C ILE A 11 1.78 -12.74 -3.78
N VAL A 12 0.99 -13.13 -2.79
CA VAL A 12 1.48 -13.43 -1.44
C VAL A 12 2.51 -14.57 -1.50
N ASN A 13 2.21 -15.63 -2.24
CA ASN A 13 3.13 -16.76 -2.40
C ASN A 13 4.45 -16.32 -3.04
N ALA A 14 4.39 -15.45 -4.03
CA ALA A 14 5.61 -14.92 -4.67
C ALA A 14 6.41 -14.06 -3.68
N PHE A 15 5.73 -13.27 -2.85
CA PHE A 15 6.37 -12.50 -1.78
C PHE A 15 7.12 -13.40 -0.81
N GLU A 16 6.48 -14.48 -0.38
CA GLU A 16 7.10 -15.45 0.56
C GLU A 16 8.33 -16.12 -0.04
N ARG A 17 8.36 -16.31 -1.35
CA ARG A 17 9.53 -16.86 -2.05
C ARG A 17 10.58 -15.80 -2.37
N ALA A 18 10.34 -14.54 -1.99
CA ALA A 18 11.18 -13.41 -2.34
C ALA A 18 11.33 -13.21 -3.87
N ASP A 19 10.31 -13.63 -4.63
CA ASP A 19 10.29 -13.42 -6.07
C ASP A 19 9.64 -12.08 -6.40
N TYR A 20 10.36 -11.01 -6.07
CA TYR A 20 9.84 -9.65 -6.17
C TYR A 20 9.72 -9.17 -7.61
N ALA A 21 10.53 -9.69 -8.51
CA ALA A 21 10.38 -9.41 -9.94
C ALA A 21 9.03 -9.89 -10.46
N TYR A 22 8.64 -11.10 -10.07
CA TYR A 22 7.34 -11.66 -10.42
C TYR A 22 6.20 -10.79 -9.84
N VAL A 23 6.33 -10.40 -8.55
CA VAL A 23 5.32 -9.56 -7.90
C VAL A 23 5.13 -8.26 -8.67
N LEU A 24 6.23 -7.57 -9.00
CA LEU A 24 6.17 -6.30 -9.71
C LEU A 24 5.58 -6.45 -11.12
N GLU A 25 6.03 -7.45 -11.87
CA GLU A 25 5.55 -7.71 -13.24
C GLU A 25 4.04 -7.99 -13.27
N ASN A 26 3.53 -8.66 -12.25
CA ASN A 26 2.10 -9.01 -12.20
C ASN A 26 1.26 -7.91 -11.57
N ALA A 27 1.77 -7.17 -10.58
CA ALA A 27 1.03 -6.12 -9.93
C ALA A 27 0.95 -4.83 -10.76
N MET A 28 2.00 -4.49 -11.49
CA MET A 28 2.07 -3.19 -12.17
C MET A 28 0.96 -2.97 -13.20
N PRO A 29 0.66 -3.91 -14.11
CA PRO A 29 -0.45 -3.72 -15.05
C PRO A 29 -1.79 -3.50 -14.37
N HIS A 30 -2.07 -4.25 -13.30
CA HIS A 30 -3.30 -4.09 -12.52
C HIS A 30 -3.34 -2.76 -11.78
N SER A 31 -2.18 -2.31 -11.27
CA SER A 31 -2.05 -1.02 -10.59
C SER A 31 -2.35 0.13 -11.55
N LEU A 32 -1.82 0.07 -12.76
CA LEU A 32 -2.06 1.07 -13.80
C LEU A 32 -3.50 1.05 -14.28
N ALA A 33 -4.15 -0.12 -14.25
CA ALA A 33 -5.56 -0.26 -14.59
C ALA A 33 -6.50 0.19 -13.46
N GLY A 34 -5.97 0.55 -12.29
CA GLY A 34 -6.75 1.12 -11.19
C GLY A 34 -7.10 0.15 -10.07
N ASN A 35 -6.56 -1.07 -10.06
CA ASN A 35 -6.84 -2.04 -9.00
C ASN A 35 -6.19 -1.59 -7.69
N PRO A 36 -6.98 -1.29 -6.63
CA PRO A 36 -6.40 -0.77 -5.38
C PRO A 36 -5.53 -1.78 -4.64
N ASP A 37 -5.82 -3.06 -4.69
CA ASP A 37 -4.99 -4.08 -4.04
C ASP A 37 -3.62 -4.17 -4.71
N ALA A 38 -3.59 -4.10 -6.04
CA ALA A 38 -2.35 -4.08 -6.79
C ALA A 38 -1.55 -2.81 -6.49
N GLN A 39 -2.24 -1.67 -6.38
CA GLN A 39 -1.60 -0.40 -6.03
C GLN A 39 -0.94 -0.47 -4.65
N CYS A 40 -1.60 -1.09 -3.67
CA CYS A 40 -1.01 -1.33 -2.35
C CYS A 40 0.22 -2.23 -2.44
N THR A 41 0.19 -3.25 -3.30
CA THR A 41 1.32 -4.16 -3.51
C THR A 41 2.53 -3.40 -4.08
N VAL A 42 2.31 -2.61 -5.13
CA VAL A 42 3.38 -1.81 -5.74
C VAL A 42 3.96 -0.82 -4.72
N ALA A 43 3.09 -0.18 -3.94
CA ALA A 43 3.51 0.74 -2.88
C ALA A 43 4.44 0.05 -1.88
N LEU A 44 4.11 -1.17 -1.48
CA LEU A 44 4.91 -1.93 -0.53
C LEU A 44 6.30 -2.23 -1.11
N LEU A 45 6.38 -2.60 -2.38
CA LEU A 45 7.66 -2.85 -3.04
C LEU A 45 8.55 -1.59 -3.01
N TYR A 46 7.99 -0.43 -3.32
CA TYR A 46 8.73 0.83 -3.25
C TYR A 46 9.12 1.21 -1.82
N GLN A 47 8.23 0.96 -0.86
CA GLN A 47 8.51 1.27 0.54
C GLN A 47 9.67 0.45 1.09
N LEU A 48 9.75 -0.82 0.72
CA LEU A 48 10.76 -1.75 1.21
C LEU A 48 11.99 -1.83 0.32
N GLY A 49 11.91 -1.37 -0.92
CA GLY A 49 12.99 -1.51 -1.89
C GLY A 49 13.16 -2.94 -2.37
N PHE A 50 12.05 -3.67 -2.55
CA PHE A 50 12.06 -5.05 -3.01
C PHE A 50 11.74 -5.12 -4.51
N GLY A 51 12.71 -5.53 -5.31
CA GLY A 51 12.56 -5.60 -6.76
C GLY A 51 12.63 -4.26 -7.47
N VAL A 52 12.67 -3.17 -6.73
CA VAL A 52 12.82 -1.79 -7.22
C VAL A 52 13.67 -1.03 -6.22
N GLU A 53 14.23 0.08 -6.65
CA GLU A 53 14.91 0.99 -5.72
C GLU A 53 13.90 1.59 -4.75
N ARG A 54 14.23 1.59 -3.45
CA ARG A 54 13.35 2.15 -2.42
C ARG A 54 13.02 3.59 -2.73
N ASN A 55 11.72 3.91 -2.73
CA ASN A 55 11.24 5.25 -3.01
C ASN A 55 9.95 5.51 -2.23
N LEU A 56 10.06 6.25 -1.13
CA LEU A 56 8.92 6.50 -0.25
C LEU A 56 7.90 7.44 -0.87
N VAL A 57 8.33 8.36 -1.73
CA VAL A 57 7.42 9.27 -2.44
C VAL A 57 6.55 8.48 -3.43
N GLU A 58 7.14 7.53 -4.15
CA GLU A 58 6.37 6.65 -5.04
C GLU A 58 5.40 5.78 -4.25
N ALA A 59 5.85 5.23 -3.11
CA ALA A 59 4.97 4.44 -2.25
C ALA A 59 3.75 5.26 -1.81
N GLU A 60 3.96 6.48 -1.37
CA GLU A 60 2.86 7.39 -0.98
C GLU A 60 1.91 7.63 -2.14
N ARG A 61 2.44 7.91 -3.34
CA ARG A 61 1.61 8.18 -4.52
C ARG A 61 0.68 7.01 -4.86
N TRP A 62 1.20 5.79 -4.84
CA TRP A 62 0.38 4.61 -5.12
C TRP A 62 -0.67 4.39 -4.04
N LEU A 63 -0.32 4.59 -2.77
CA LEU A 63 -1.28 4.47 -1.67
C LEU A 63 -2.37 5.54 -1.77
N LEU A 64 -2.02 6.77 -2.11
CA LEU A 64 -3.01 7.83 -2.28
C LEU A 64 -4.00 7.50 -3.39
N ARG A 65 -3.56 6.91 -4.50
CA ARG A 65 -4.45 6.46 -5.57
C ARG A 65 -5.43 5.41 -5.07
N ALA A 66 -4.94 4.46 -4.28
CA ALA A 66 -5.80 3.40 -3.74
C ALA A 66 -6.79 3.96 -2.71
N THR A 67 -6.41 4.95 -1.90
CA THR A 67 -7.32 5.58 -0.95
C THR A 67 -8.47 6.31 -1.64
N GLU A 68 -8.25 6.83 -2.84
CA GLU A 68 -9.31 7.48 -3.64
C GLU A 68 -10.43 6.50 -3.99
N GLN A 69 -10.16 5.21 -3.95
CA GLN A 69 -11.12 4.14 -4.22
C GLN A 69 -11.66 3.53 -2.93
N ASN A 70 -11.50 4.22 -1.80
CA ASN A 70 -11.96 3.76 -0.49
C ASN A 70 -11.36 2.41 -0.07
N SER A 71 -10.12 2.15 -0.45
CA SER A 71 -9.41 0.94 -0.01
C SER A 71 -9.03 1.06 1.46
N ALA A 72 -9.65 0.24 2.30
CA ALA A 72 -9.33 0.20 3.72
C ALA A 72 -7.86 -0.20 3.96
N LEU A 73 -7.37 -1.16 3.18
CA LEU A 73 -5.97 -1.59 3.24
C LEU A 73 -5.03 -0.43 2.93
N ALA A 74 -5.35 0.36 1.90
CA ALA A 74 -4.52 1.50 1.52
C ALA A 74 -4.46 2.55 2.63
N TRP A 75 -5.61 2.86 3.26
CA TRP A 75 -5.63 3.79 4.37
C TRP A 75 -4.78 3.28 5.54
N ASN A 76 -4.88 1.99 5.85
CA ASN A 76 -4.06 1.39 6.90
C ASN A 76 -2.57 1.49 6.57
N ASN A 77 -2.19 1.14 5.34
CA ASN A 77 -0.78 1.17 4.92
C ASN A 77 -0.23 2.59 4.86
N LEU A 78 -1.06 3.55 4.43
CA LEU A 78 -0.67 4.96 4.41
C LEU A 78 -0.42 5.46 5.83
N GLY A 79 -1.27 5.08 6.78
CA GLY A 79 -1.08 5.41 8.19
C GLY A 79 0.25 4.88 8.71
N SER A 80 0.57 3.64 8.40
CA SER A 80 1.84 3.03 8.80
C SER A 80 3.04 3.78 8.19
N LEU A 81 2.91 4.18 6.94
CA LEU A 81 3.97 4.95 6.27
C LEU A 81 4.19 6.30 6.97
N TYR A 82 3.11 7.03 7.27
CA TYR A 82 3.21 8.34 7.92
C TYR A 82 3.73 8.23 9.37
N ALA A 83 3.45 7.15 10.05
CA ALA A 83 3.93 6.92 11.42
C ALA A 83 5.46 6.84 11.48
N MET A 84 6.12 6.54 10.36
CA MET A 84 7.58 6.44 10.32
C MET A 84 8.28 7.80 10.22
N LYS A 85 7.53 8.90 10.12
CA LYS A 85 8.04 10.27 10.22
C LYS A 85 9.04 10.69 9.15
N TYR A 86 8.83 10.23 7.91
CA TYR A 86 9.69 10.62 6.79
C TYR A 86 9.36 12.04 6.31
N PRO A 87 10.34 12.96 6.31
CA PRO A 87 10.07 14.36 5.97
C PRO A 87 9.71 14.60 4.50
N GLU A 88 10.09 13.69 3.59
CA GLU A 88 9.82 13.82 2.17
C GLU A 88 8.37 13.54 1.76
N LEU A 89 7.56 12.96 2.68
CA LEU A 89 6.18 12.63 2.39
C LEU A 89 5.26 13.84 2.55
N LYS A 90 4.14 13.84 1.82
CA LYS A 90 3.13 14.89 1.93
C LYS A 90 2.46 14.87 3.30
N GLY A 91 2.08 13.68 3.78
CA GLY A 91 1.50 13.51 5.09
C GLY A 91 2.58 13.47 6.17
N ARG A 92 2.18 13.79 7.38
CA ARG A 92 3.05 13.79 8.54
C ARG A 92 2.63 12.69 9.50
N TRP A 93 3.49 12.38 10.45
CA TRP A 93 3.23 11.32 11.41
C TRP A 93 1.89 11.51 12.17
N HIS A 94 1.48 12.75 12.42
CA HIS A 94 0.20 13.01 13.08
C HIS A 94 -1.01 12.69 12.19
N ASP A 95 -0.80 12.56 10.88
CA ASP A 95 -1.86 12.14 9.96
C ASP A 95 -2.09 10.62 10.00
N ALA A 96 -1.14 9.87 10.56
CA ALA A 96 -1.24 8.41 10.65
C ALA A 96 -2.51 7.97 11.36
N HIS A 97 -2.83 8.62 12.49
CA HIS A 97 -4.03 8.29 13.25
C HIS A 97 -5.31 8.48 12.43
N LYS A 98 -5.37 9.57 11.67
CA LYS A 98 -6.53 9.84 10.78
C LYS A 98 -6.66 8.76 9.71
N CYS A 99 -5.54 8.31 9.15
CA CYS A 99 -5.53 7.24 8.16
C CYS A 99 -6.05 5.93 8.75
N TRP A 100 -5.61 5.56 9.93
CA TRP A 100 -6.07 4.35 10.60
C TRP A 100 -7.54 4.45 10.99
N GLN A 101 -7.98 5.62 11.45
CA GLN A 101 -9.39 5.85 11.74
C GLN A 101 -10.25 5.64 10.50
N ARG A 102 -9.80 6.18 9.36
CA ARG A 102 -10.52 5.99 8.09
C ARG A 102 -10.54 4.53 7.65
N ALA A 103 -9.43 3.82 7.84
CA ALA A 103 -9.36 2.39 7.55
C ALA A 103 -10.38 1.61 8.38
N ALA A 104 -10.48 1.92 9.68
CA ALA A 104 -11.45 1.28 10.57
C ALA A 104 -12.88 1.57 10.15
N GLU A 105 -13.19 2.80 9.75
CA GLU A 105 -14.51 3.18 9.25
C GLU A 105 -14.90 2.38 8.00
N LEU A 106 -13.90 2.01 7.20
CA LEU A 106 -14.09 1.21 5.98
C LEU A 106 -14.08 -0.30 6.25
N GLY A 107 -14.00 -0.69 7.52
CA GLY A 107 -14.10 -2.10 7.91
C GLY A 107 -12.78 -2.83 8.12
N PHE A 108 -11.65 -2.13 8.05
CA PHE A 108 -10.34 -2.75 8.29
C PHE A 108 -10.14 -2.94 9.79
N ASP A 109 -9.69 -4.12 10.19
CA ASP A 109 -9.37 -4.42 11.59
C ASP A 109 -7.99 -3.85 11.91
N VAL A 110 -7.98 -2.61 12.36
CA VAL A 110 -6.74 -1.88 12.62
C VAL A 110 -6.29 -2.13 14.04
N ALA A 111 -5.08 -2.70 14.17
CA ALA A 111 -4.39 -2.73 15.44
C ALA A 111 -3.60 -1.42 15.58
N TYR A 112 -4.09 -0.50 16.40
CA TYR A 112 -3.38 0.75 16.63
C TYR A 112 -2.07 0.48 17.36
N PRO A 113 -0.93 0.82 16.78
CA PRO A 113 0.35 0.65 17.47
C PRO A 113 0.54 1.65 18.62
N TYR A 114 -0.31 2.68 18.67
CA TYR A 114 -0.29 3.68 19.72
C TYR A 114 -1.67 3.80 20.34
N PRO A 115 -1.76 4.14 21.63
CA PRO A 115 -3.06 4.37 22.24
C PRO A 115 -3.75 5.54 21.52
N PRO A 116 -5.08 5.48 21.32
CA PRO A 116 -5.81 6.61 20.75
C PRO A 116 -5.70 7.80 21.68
N GLU A 117 -5.60 8.97 21.10
CA GLU A 117 -5.57 10.20 21.88
C GLU A 117 -6.93 10.55 22.45
#